data_0884fe19bfb0f4be2341002fdfe5c009
#
_entry.id   0884fe19bfb0f4be2341002fdfe5c009
#
_cell.length_a   1.000
_cell.length_b   1.000
_cell.length_c   1.000
_cell.angle_alpha   90.00
_cell.angle_beta   90.00
_cell.angle_gamma   90.00
#
_symmetry.space_group_name_H-M   'P 1'
#
loop_
_entity.id
_entity.type
_entity.pdbx_description
1 polymer ?
#
loop_
_entity_poly.entity_id
_entity_poly.type
_entity_poly.pdbx_seq_one_letter_code
_entity_poly.pdbx_strand_id
1 'polypeptide(L)'
;MAAPLRYALTLLAWLCMLVVYAPLVPASVLLISPALSFAHWQALFADPQLPQALLATVVSTIVAAVGALFIALAIVVSLWPGDRWRSLAGRLPWLLAIPHVAFASATLLLFAEGGLLWRALPAFTPPMDSYGIGLGVTLAVKESAFVLWILTVLLSETRLSGQVIILDSLGYNRYQAMRWLILPSIAPALGVVMLAVVAWTLSAVDVAMILGPGNPPTLAVLSWQWLSQGDSDQQSKGALASLLLVMLLALFALVGYLIWRIWRRTLPSVHGLRQPHVPALSGKALSRALPLAGLLCALLLAVLARDATPDVDALINSLQIGALASVLALVMLLLWLEWGPRHRHRWVWLPILLPALPLVVGQYAVALRTGQDGQFSTLIWGHLLWVAPWMLFVLQPTWRRIDPRLILVAQTLGWSPIKIFCYLKCPLMLRPALIALAVGFSVSIAQYMPTLWLGAGRFPTLTTEAVALSSGGSTGILAAQALWQLLLPLLVFMLTAGISTWVGRARQGMR
;
A
#
# COMPACT_ATOMS: atom_id res chain seq x y z
N MET A 1 -14.06 -5.71 37.02
CA MET A 1 -12.63 -5.32 36.92
C MET A 1 -12.36 -4.21 37.92
N ALA A 2 -11.32 -4.35 38.75
CA ALA A 2 -10.93 -3.22 39.58
C ALA A 2 -10.63 -2.00 38.66
N ALA A 3 -11.15 -0.83 38.99
CA ALA A 3 -10.96 0.38 38.20
C ALA A 3 -9.48 0.61 37.80
N PRO A 4 -8.48 0.38 38.67
CA PRO A 4 -7.07 0.61 38.33
C PRO A 4 -6.56 -0.25 37.17
N LEU A 5 -6.99 -1.51 37.06
CA LEU A 5 -6.52 -2.39 35.96
C LEU A 5 -7.06 -1.95 34.60
N ARG A 6 -8.30 -1.46 34.55
CA ARG A 6 -8.86 -0.88 33.31
C ARG A 6 -8.10 0.36 32.87
N TYR A 7 -7.78 1.25 33.82
CA TYR A 7 -6.98 2.45 33.53
C TYR A 7 -5.59 2.08 33.05
N ALA A 8 -4.94 1.09 33.66
CA ALA A 8 -3.62 0.62 33.25
C ALA A 8 -3.62 0.08 31.80
N LEU A 9 -4.61 -0.74 31.43
CA LEU A 9 -4.72 -1.28 30.06
C LEU A 9 -5.06 -0.20 29.02
N THR A 10 -5.90 0.77 29.39
CA THR A 10 -6.18 1.93 28.54
C THR A 10 -4.93 2.79 28.35
N LEU A 11 -4.17 3.04 29.41
CA LEU A 11 -2.92 3.78 29.35
C LEU A 11 -1.90 3.04 28.48
N LEU A 12 -1.76 1.72 28.65
CA LEU A 12 -0.89 0.89 27.83
C LEU A 12 -1.25 0.97 26.34
N ALA A 13 -2.55 0.86 26.02
CA ALA A 13 -3.01 0.96 24.62
C ALA A 13 -2.65 2.33 24.01
N TRP A 14 -2.84 3.42 24.76
CA TRP A 14 -2.43 4.76 24.32
C TRP A 14 -0.92 4.88 24.19
N LEU A 15 -0.16 4.38 25.16
CA LEU A 15 1.31 4.45 25.15
C LEU A 15 1.88 3.73 23.90
N CYS A 16 1.40 2.52 23.61
CA CYS A 16 1.82 1.78 22.42
C CYS A 16 1.56 2.57 21.13
N MET A 17 0.40 3.17 21.00
CA MET A 17 0.06 3.97 19.81
C MET A 17 0.85 5.27 19.75
N LEU A 18 1.02 5.97 20.87
CA LEU A 18 1.81 7.20 20.94
C LEU A 18 3.27 6.95 20.57
N VAL A 19 3.88 5.89 21.05
CA VAL A 19 5.27 5.53 20.69
C VAL A 19 5.42 5.34 19.19
N VAL A 20 4.46 4.74 18.51
CA VAL A 20 4.52 4.52 17.06
C VAL A 20 4.29 5.82 16.28
N TYR A 21 3.35 6.68 16.74
CA TYR A 21 2.94 7.89 16.00
C TYR A 21 3.64 9.18 16.45
N ALA A 22 4.31 9.19 17.60
CA ALA A 22 5.06 10.35 18.10
C ALA A 22 6.09 10.92 17.10
N PRO A 23 6.75 10.10 16.23
CA PRO A 23 7.67 10.61 15.21
C PRO A 23 7.06 11.59 14.21
N LEU A 24 5.75 11.62 14.06
CA LEU A 24 5.06 12.59 13.20
C LEU A 24 5.27 14.03 13.67
N VAL A 25 5.50 14.25 14.98
CA VAL A 25 5.74 15.59 15.53
C VAL A 25 7.11 16.12 15.07
N PRO A 26 8.25 15.44 15.33
CA PRO A 26 9.54 15.90 14.84
C PRO A 26 9.60 15.96 13.31
N ALA A 27 8.89 15.06 12.57
CA ALA A 27 8.79 15.14 11.12
C ALA A 27 8.19 16.48 10.68
N SER A 28 7.09 16.90 11.29
CA SER A 28 6.49 18.19 10.96
C SER A 28 7.42 19.37 11.24
N VAL A 29 8.13 19.36 12.36
CA VAL A 29 9.09 20.41 12.72
C VAL A 29 10.25 20.47 11.72
N LEU A 30 10.82 19.31 11.35
CA LEU A 30 11.92 19.23 10.39
C LEU A 30 11.52 19.73 8.99
N LEU A 31 10.30 19.46 8.56
CA LEU A 31 9.80 19.91 7.26
C LEU A 31 9.46 21.40 7.24
N ILE A 32 8.88 21.91 8.34
CA ILE A 32 8.40 23.30 8.41
C ILE A 32 9.55 24.26 8.73
N SER A 33 10.55 23.86 9.52
CA SER A 33 11.65 24.74 9.91
C SER A 33 12.40 25.33 8.71
N PRO A 34 12.87 24.58 7.70
CA PRO A 34 13.48 25.16 6.50
C PRO A 34 12.51 26.02 5.66
N ALA A 35 11.22 25.72 5.70
CA ALA A 35 10.22 26.45 4.93
C ALA A 35 9.98 27.88 5.42
N LEU A 36 10.40 28.20 6.64
CA LEU A 36 10.31 29.56 7.19
C LEU A 36 11.38 30.51 6.63
N SER A 37 12.41 29.99 5.95
CA SER A 37 13.49 30.78 5.37
C SER A 37 13.29 30.93 3.86
N PHE A 38 13.15 32.16 3.39
CA PHE A 38 13.03 32.46 1.95
C PHE A 38 14.29 32.07 1.17
N ALA A 39 15.48 32.18 1.80
CA ALA A 39 16.74 31.78 1.18
C ALA A 39 16.77 30.29 0.81
N HIS A 40 16.23 29.42 1.65
CA HIS A 40 16.16 27.99 1.35
C HIS A 40 15.24 27.68 0.16
N TRP A 41 14.12 28.41 0.03
CA TRP A 41 13.25 28.29 -1.15
C TRP A 41 13.95 28.78 -2.43
N GLN A 42 14.69 29.88 -2.37
CA GLN A 42 15.49 30.35 -3.51
C GLN A 42 16.54 29.32 -3.91
N ALA A 43 17.25 28.73 -2.95
CA ALA A 43 18.25 27.69 -3.20
C ALA A 43 17.62 26.44 -3.83
N LEU A 44 16.42 26.04 -3.40
CA LEU A 44 15.69 24.92 -3.98
C LEU A 44 15.26 25.21 -5.42
N PHE A 45 14.62 26.35 -5.68
CA PHE A 45 14.13 26.72 -7.01
C PHE A 45 15.23 27.07 -8.00
N ALA A 46 16.42 27.41 -7.52
CA ALA A 46 17.62 27.62 -8.35
C ALA A 46 18.31 26.30 -8.74
N ASP A 47 17.91 25.18 -8.16
CA ASP A 47 18.51 23.88 -8.46
C ASP A 47 18.11 23.40 -9.86
N PRO A 48 19.08 23.12 -10.76
CA PRO A 48 18.79 22.76 -12.15
C PRO A 48 18.08 21.41 -12.32
N GLN A 49 18.13 20.54 -11.33
CA GLN A 49 17.49 19.23 -11.36
C GLN A 49 16.00 19.29 -11.01
N LEU A 50 15.57 20.31 -10.26
CA LEU A 50 14.22 20.39 -9.70
C LEU A 50 13.11 20.40 -10.77
N PRO A 51 13.16 21.19 -11.86
CA PRO A 51 12.08 21.24 -12.83
C PRO A 51 11.80 19.88 -13.49
N GLN A 52 12.84 19.17 -13.90
CA GLN A 52 12.72 17.87 -14.54
C GLN A 52 12.28 16.80 -13.55
N ALA A 53 12.78 16.81 -12.31
CA ALA A 53 12.38 15.90 -11.24
C ALA A 53 10.90 16.07 -10.88
N LEU A 54 10.42 17.33 -10.81
CA LEU A 54 9.00 17.64 -10.62
C LEU A 54 8.15 17.12 -11.78
N LEU A 55 8.57 17.39 -13.02
CA LEU A 55 7.85 16.94 -14.21
C LEU A 55 7.73 15.41 -14.23
N ALA A 56 8.83 14.68 -14.02
CA ALA A 56 8.84 13.22 -13.97
C ALA A 56 7.94 12.68 -12.85
N THR A 57 7.94 13.33 -11.68
CA THR A 57 7.08 12.95 -10.55
C THR A 57 5.60 13.16 -10.86
N VAL A 58 5.23 14.30 -11.45
CA VAL A 58 3.85 14.61 -11.81
C VAL A 58 3.35 13.68 -12.92
N VAL A 59 4.15 13.46 -13.97
CA VAL A 59 3.79 12.59 -15.10
C VAL A 59 3.62 11.15 -14.63
N SER A 60 4.60 10.60 -13.91
CA SER A 60 4.52 9.22 -13.40
C SER A 60 3.32 9.02 -12.47
N THR A 61 3.03 10.00 -11.60
CA THR A 61 1.88 9.95 -10.69
C THR A 61 0.55 10.02 -11.44
N ILE A 62 0.41 10.89 -12.43
CA ILE A 62 -0.80 10.98 -13.25
C ILE A 62 -1.01 9.67 -14.01
N VAL A 63 0.02 9.15 -14.68
CA VAL A 63 -0.05 7.89 -15.43
C VAL A 63 -0.43 6.74 -14.50
N ALA A 64 0.19 6.64 -13.33
CA ALA A 64 -0.11 5.60 -12.35
C ALA A 64 -1.56 5.70 -11.84
N ALA A 65 -1.97 6.86 -11.35
CA ALA A 65 -3.28 7.03 -10.72
C ALA A 65 -4.42 6.93 -11.74
N VAL A 66 -4.32 7.63 -12.87
CA VAL A 66 -5.34 7.60 -13.93
C VAL A 66 -5.38 6.22 -14.58
N GLY A 67 -4.23 5.61 -14.85
CA GLY A 67 -4.13 4.26 -15.40
C GLY A 67 -4.74 3.21 -14.47
N ALA A 68 -4.42 3.23 -13.17
CA ALA A 68 -4.99 2.31 -12.19
C ALA A 68 -6.52 2.46 -12.09
N LEU A 69 -7.02 3.69 -12.04
CA LEU A 69 -8.45 3.98 -12.00
C LEU A 69 -9.14 3.51 -13.29
N PHE A 70 -8.55 3.79 -14.45
CA PHE A 70 -9.09 3.38 -15.75
C PHE A 70 -9.18 1.84 -15.85
N ILE A 71 -8.11 1.12 -15.53
CA ILE A 71 -8.08 -0.36 -15.53
C ILE A 71 -9.16 -0.90 -14.60
N ALA A 72 -9.24 -0.39 -13.37
CA ALA A 72 -10.21 -0.85 -12.38
C ALA A 72 -11.65 -0.59 -12.82
N LEU A 73 -11.99 0.61 -13.27
CA LEU A 73 -13.36 0.95 -13.71
C LEU A 73 -13.74 0.21 -15.00
N ALA A 74 -12.83 0.03 -15.96
CA ALA A 74 -13.08 -0.75 -17.17
C ALA A 74 -13.43 -2.21 -16.84
N ILE A 75 -12.75 -2.81 -15.87
CA ILE A 75 -13.02 -4.17 -15.38
C ILE A 75 -14.38 -4.20 -14.67
N VAL A 76 -14.69 -3.25 -13.79
CA VAL A 76 -15.99 -3.19 -13.10
C VAL A 76 -17.15 -3.08 -14.09
N VAL A 77 -17.09 -2.14 -15.04
CA VAL A 77 -18.12 -1.97 -16.08
C VAL A 77 -18.34 -3.28 -16.86
N SER A 78 -17.27 -4.03 -17.12
CA SER A 78 -17.34 -5.23 -17.95
C SER A 78 -17.81 -6.48 -17.21
N LEU A 79 -17.53 -6.60 -15.92
CA LEU A 79 -17.70 -7.84 -15.17
C LEU A 79 -18.72 -7.76 -14.03
N TRP A 80 -18.89 -6.59 -13.40
CA TRP A 80 -19.76 -6.47 -12.24
C TRP A 80 -21.18 -6.02 -12.63
N PRO A 81 -22.23 -6.57 -12.00
CA PRO A 81 -22.23 -7.77 -11.18
C PRO A 81 -22.17 -9.06 -12.02
N GLY A 82 -21.49 -10.10 -11.53
CA GLY A 82 -21.45 -11.39 -12.23
C GLY A 82 -20.41 -12.37 -11.68
N ASP A 83 -20.47 -13.63 -12.19
CA ASP A 83 -19.60 -14.72 -11.73
C ASP A 83 -18.12 -14.49 -12.04
N ARG A 84 -17.83 -13.88 -13.19
CA ARG A 84 -16.46 -13.53 -13.58
C ARG A 84 -15.83 -12.49 -12.63
N TRP A 85 -16.65 -11.56 -12.13
CA TRP A 85 -16.22 -10.64 -11.10
C TRP A 85 -15.86 -11.37 -9.80
N ARG A 86 -16.72 -12.31 -9.36
CA ARG A 86 -16.46 -13.12 -8.16
C ARG A 86 -15.19 -13.95 -8.30
N SER A 87 -14.95 -14.55 -9.47
CA SER A 87 -13.72 -15.28 -9.77
C SER A 87 -12.48 -14.39 -9.75
N LEU A 88 -12.54 -13.18 -10.31
CA LEU A 88 -11.44 -12.21 -10.26
C LEU A 88 -11.18 -11.77 -8.82
N ALA A 89 -12.23 -11.42 -8.07
CA ALA A 89 -12.12 -11.00 -6.67
C ALA A 89 -11.37 -12.03 -5.80
N GLY A 90 -11.62 -13.33 -6.03
CA GLY A 90 -10.89 -14.41 -5.35
C GLY A 90 -9.40 -14.50 -5.70
N ARG A 91 -8.96 -13.92 -6.81
CA ARG A 91 -7.56 -13.92 -7.27
C ARG A 91 -6.79 -12.65 -6.88
N LEU A 92 -7.48 -11.56 -6.57
CA LEU A 92 -6.84 -10.28 -6.22
C LEU A 92 -5.87 -10.37 -5.04
N PRO A 93 -6.14 -11.13 -3.96
CA PRO A 93 -5.17 -11.27 -2.86
C PRO A 93 -3.79 -11.78 -3.30
N TRP A 94 -3.74 -12.68 -4.31
CA TRP A 94 -2.49 -13.18 -4.87
C TRP A 94 -1.70 -12.10 -5.61
N LEU A 95 -2.40 -11.22 -6.35
CA LEU A 95 -1.78 -10.10 -7.05
C LEU A 95 -1.27 -9.03 -6.07
N LEU A 96 -2.00 -8.82 -4.97
CA LEU A 96 -1.58 -7.90 -3.91
C LEU A 96 -0.37 -8.41 -3.14
N ALA A 97 -0.23 -9.74 -3.02
CA ALA A 97 0.91 -10.35 -2.35
C ALA A 97 2.24 -10.12 -3.09
N ILE A 98 2.22 -9.78 -4.39
CA ILE A 98 3.43 -9.42 -5.16
C ILE A 98 3.90 -8.04 -4.68
N PRO A 99 5.09 -7.88 -4.05
CA PRO A 99 5.61 -6.58 -3.65
C PRO A 99 5.93 -5.70 -4.87
N HIS A 100 5.88 -4.38 -4.67
CA HIS A 100 6.14 -3.41 -5.75
C HIS A 100 7.56 -3.54 -6.31
N VAL A 101 8.55 -3.73 -5.45
CA VAL A 101 9.95 -3.91 -5.85
C VAL A 101 10.13 -5.19 -6.68
N ALA A 102 9.51 -6.30 -6.30
CA ALA A 102 9.58 -7.54 -7.08
C ALA A 102 8.95 -7.36 -8.48
N PHE A 103 7.81 -6.66 -8.55
CA PHE A 103 7.16 -6.36 -9.83
C PHE A 103 8.00 -5.39 -10.70
N ALA A 104 8.61 -4.38 -10.09
CA ALA A 104 9.51 -3.45 -10.75
C ALA A 104 10.77 -4.14 -11.25
N SER A 105 11.39 -5.00 -10.43
CA SER A 105 12.56 -5.79 -10.83
C SER A 105 12.27 -6.70 -12.01
N ALA A 106 11.11 -7.38 -12.02
CA ALA A 106 10.69 -8.18 -13.18
C ALA A 106 10.48 -7.31 -14.43
N THR A 107 9.90 -6.12 -14.28
CA THR A 107 9.72 -5.17 -15.38
C THR A 107 11.06 -4.69 -15.92
N LEU A 108 12.01 -4.36 -15.05
CA LEU A 108 13.38 -3.98 -15.39
C LEU A 108 14.06 -5.11 -16.18
N LEU A 109 14.06 -6.33 -15.62
CA LEU A 109 14.71 -7.51 -16.22
C LEU A 109 14.09 -7.91 -17.58
N LEU A 110 12.83 -7.52 -17.82
CA LEU A 110 12.15 -7.76 -19.08
C LEU A 110 12.46 -6.69 -20.12
N PHE A 111 12.36 -5.40 -19.78
CA PHE A 111 12.33 -4.28 -20.72
C PHE A 111 13.62 -3.46 -20.78
N ALA A 112 14.49 -3.51 -19.76
CA ALA A 112 15.69 -2.68 -19.73
C ALA A 112 16.71 -3.11 -20.80
N GLU A 113 17.68 -2.26 -21.04
CA GLU A 113 18.86 -2.58 -21.84
C GLU A 113 19.59 -3.80 -21.25
N GLY A 114 19.88 -4.79 -22.10
CA GLY A 114 20.37 -6.10 -21.64
C GLY A 114 19.30 -7.02 -21.02
N GLY A 115 18.04 -6.61 -20.92
CA GLY A 115 16.92 -7.42 -20.46
C GLY A 115 16.50 -8.51 -21.46
N LEU A 116 15.50 -9.32 -21.06
CA LEU A 116 15.11 -10.50 -21.84
C LEU A 116 14.58 -10.11 -23.24
N LEU A 117 13.75 -9.07 -23.35
CA LEU A 117 13.22 -8.62 -24.64
C LEU A 117 14.30 -8.05 -25.54
N TRP A 118 15.25 -7.31 -25.00
CA TRP A 118 16.38 -6.78 -25.74
C TRP A 118 17.25 -7.90 -26.32
N ARG A 119 17.47 -8.99 -25.56
CA ARG A 119 18.21 -10.17 -26.01
C ARG A 119 17.44 -11.01 -27.03
N ALA A 120 16.13 -11.13 -26.89
CA ALA A 120 15.27 -11.94 -27.74
C ALA A 120 14.89 -11.22 -29.04
N LEU A 121 14.84 -9.91 -29.07
CA LEU A 121 14.44 -9.07 -30.19
C LEU A 121 15.50 -7.99 -30.42
N PRO A 122 16.53 -8.24 -31.24
CA PRO A 122 17.63 -7.28 -31.45
C PRO A 122 17.18 -5.91 -31.99
N ALA A 123 15.99 -5.84 -32.63
CA ALA A 123 15.42 -4.59 -33.11
C ALA A 123 14.72 -3.79 -32.00
N PHE A 124 14.54 -4.35 -30.78
CA PHE A 124 13.95 -3.67 -29.65
C PHE A 124 14.99 -2.79 -28.97
N THR A 125 14.82 -1.48 -29.07
CA THR A 125 15.59 -0.50 -28.31
C THR A 125 14.76 -0.03 -27.14
N PRO A 126 15.20 -0.25 -25.86
CA PRO A 126 14.46 0.26 -24.71
C PRO A 126 14.33 1.78 -24.80
N PRO A 127 13.13 2.34 -24.62
CA PRO A 127 12.97 3.79 -24.62
C PRO A 127 13.63 4.40 -23.38
N MET A 128 14.38 5.49 -23.56
CA MET A 128 14.86 6.29 -22.42
C MET A 128 13.65 6.97 -21.76
N ASP A 129 13.36 6.62 -20.51
CA ASP A 129 12.23 7.17 -19.76
C ASP A 129 12.63 8.42 -18.97
N SER A 130 12.81 9.54 -19.66
CA SER A 130 13.14 10.82 -19.01
C SER A 130 11.98 11.42 -18.22
N TYR A 131 10.76 10.96 -18.43
CA TYR A 131 9.54 11.53 -17.84
C TYR A 131 8.88 10.60 -16.82
N GLY A 132 9.41 9.41 -16.58
CA GLY A 132 8.82 8.44 -15.65
C GLY A 132 7.53 7.78 -16.16
N ILE A 133 7.32 7.71 -17.49
CA ILE A 133 6.12 7.08 -18.07
C ILE A 133 6.13 5.58 -17.82
N GLY A 134 7.27 4.91 -18.01
CA GLY A 134 7.43 3.47 -17.75
C GLY A 134 7.21 3.13 -16.28
N LEU A 135 7.74 3.96 -15.37
CA LEU A 135 7.45 3.91 -13.95
C LEU A 135 5.94 4.04 -13.70
N GLY A 136 5.30 5.05 -14.27
CA GLY A 136 3.87 5.30 -14.12
C GLY A 136 3.01 4.14 -14.63
N VAL A 137 3.32 3.57 -15.79
CA VAL A 137 2.59 2.41 -16.36
C VAL A 137 2.75 1.17 -15.47
N THR A 138 3.95 0.89 -14.98
CA THR A 138 4.22 -0.23 -14.08
C THR A 138 3.41 -0.09 -12.80
N LEU A 139 3.40 1.10 -12.19
CA LEU A 139 2.59 1.41 -11.02
C LEU A 139 1.09 1.37 -11.33
N ALA A 140 0.63 1.82 -12.51
CA ALA A 140 -0.78 1.74 -12.90
C ALA A 140 -1.30 0.30 -12.88
N VAL A 141 -0.53 -0.64 -13.43
CA VAL A 141 -0.87 -2.07 -13.43
C VAL A 141 -0.92 -2.60 -11.99
N LYS A 142 0.08 -2.30 -11.20
CA LYS A 142 0.20 -2.79 -9.82
C LYS A 142 -0.89 -2.21 -8.91
N GLU A 143 -1.10 -0.89 -8.94
CA GLU A 143 -2.09 -0.20 -8.13
C GLU A 143 -3.54 -0.52 -8.56
N SER A 144 -3.76 -0.89 -9.82
CA SER A 144 -5.09 -1.32 -10.26
C SER A 144 -5.62 -2.53 -9.49
N ALA A 145 -4.74 -3.46 -9.08
CA ALA A 145 -5.10 -4.59 -8.24
C ALA A 145 -5.58 -4.16 -6.85
N PHE A 146 -4.92 -3.14 -6.26
CA PHE A 146 -5.32 -2.56 -4.99
C PHE A 146 -6.68 -1.84 -5.09
N VAL A 147 -6.86 -0.99 -6.09
CA VAL A 147 -8.14 -0.30 -6.35
C VAL A 147 -9.27 -1.32 -6.55
N LEU A 148 -9.04 -2.37 -7.36
CA LEU A 148 -10.01 -3.45 -7.58
C LEU A 148 -10.36 -4.18 -6.27
N TRP A 149 -9.38 -4.47 -5.43
CA TRP A 149 -9.62 -5.14 -4.16
C TRP A 149 -10.53 -4.31 -3.25
N ILE A 150 -10.28 -3.01 -3.12
CA ILE A 150 -11.18 -2.13 -2.37
C ILE A 150 -12.56 -2.06 -3.02
N LEU A 151 -12.64 -2.03 -4.36
CA LEU A 151 -13.92 -2.06 -5.08
C LEU A 151 -14.70 -3.35 -4.82
N THR A 152 -14.05 -4.49 -4.56
CA THR A 152 -14.77 -5.72 -4.17
C THR A 152 -15.53 -5.53 -2.86
N VAL A 153 -14.95 -4.77 -1.92
CA VAL A 153 -15.59 -4.45 -0.64
C VAL A 153 -16.72 -3.43 -0.83
N LEU A 154 -16.46 -2.35 -1.57
CA LEU A 154 -17.44 -1.27 -1.80
C LEU A 154 -18.66 -1.75 -2.61
N LEU A 155 -18.45 -2.66 -3.55
CA LEU A 155 -19.50 -3.22 -4.42
C LEU A 155 -20.16 -4.48 -3.84
N SER A 156 -19.81 -4.90 -2.63
CA SER A 156 -20.40 -6.08 -1.97
C SER A 156 -21.84 -5.86 -1.50
N GLU A 157 -22.35 -4.64 -1.55
CA GLU A 157 -23.72 -4.32 -1.16
C GLU A 157 -24.73 -4.96 -2.13
N THR A 158 -25.56 -5.86 -1.63
CA THR A 158 -26.62 -6.56 -2.40
C THR A 158 -27.63 -5.60 -3.00
N ARG A 159 -27.90 -4.47 -2.32
CA ARG A 159 -28.81 -3.43 -2.80
C ARG A 159 -28.32 -2.80 -4.12
N LEU A 160 -27.03 -2.48 -4.21
CA LEU A 160 -26.46 -1.85 -5.40
C LEU A 160 -26.48 -2.80 -6.61
N SER A 161 -26.14 -4.08 -6.41
CA SER A 161 -26.19 -5.10 -7.46
C SER A 161 -27.61 -5.32 -7.99
N GLY A 162 -28.61 -5.34 -7.11
CA GLY A 162 -30.04 -5.43 -7.49
C GLY A 162 -30.50 -4.24 -8.35
N GLN A 163 -30.08 -3.02 -7.98
CA GLN A 163 -30.42 -1.81 -8.75
C GLN A 163 -29.79 -1.82 -10.15
N VAL A 164 -28.56 -2.33 -10.31
CA VAL A 164 -27.92 -2.47 -11.63
C VAL A 164 -28.65 -3.50 -12.50
N ILE A 165 -29.09 -4.61 -11.92
CA ILE A 165 -29.88 -5.63 -12.65
C ILE A 165 -31.20 -5.03 -13.12
N ILE A 166 -31.88 -4.21 -12.31
CA ILE A 166 -33.11 -3.51 -12.70
C ILE A 166 -32.84 -2.55 -13.88
N LEU A 167 -31.74 -1.75 -13.82
CA LEU A 167 -31.37 -0.87 -14.92
C LEU A 167 -31.10 -1.64 -16.23
N ASP A 168 -30.41 -2.78 -16.13
CA ASP A 168 -30.16 -3.67 -17.28
C ASP A 168 -31.47 -4.24 -17.86
N SER A 169 -32.39 -4.68 -16.99
CA SER A 169 -33.72 -5.17 -17.41
C SER A 169 -34.60 -4.09 -18.06
N LEU A 170 -34.41 -2.83 -17.70
CA LEU A 170 -35.03 -1.67 -18.32
C LEU A 170 -34.37 -1.25 -19.65
N GLY A 171 -33.29 -1.93 -20.07
CA GLY A 171 -32.59 -1.70 -21.33
C GLY A 171 -31.54 -0.60 -21.27
N TYR A 172 -31.12 -0.16 -20.08
CA TYR A 172 -29.97 0.75 -19.93
C TYR A 172 -28.67 -0.03 -20.07
N ASN A 173 -27.68 0.56 -20.73
CA ASN A 173 -26.40 -0.07 -20.88
C ASN A 173 -25.52 0.04 -19.61
N ARG A 174 -24.45 -0.75 -19.53
CA ARG A 174 -23.57 -0.81 -18.37
C ARG A 174 -22.81 0.51 -18.09
N TYR A 175 -22.51 1.31 -19.11
CA TYR A 175 -21.89 2.62 -18.94
C TYR A 175 -22.85 3.64 -18.32
N GLN A 176 -24.14 3.56 -18.65
CA GLN A 176 -25.18 4.37 -18.02
C GLN A 176 -25.36 3.98 -16.54
N ALA A 177 -25.39 2.67 -16.23
CA ALA A 177 -25.41 2.19 -14.85
C ALA A 177 -24.17 2.62 -14.06
N MET A 178 -22.97 2.58 -14.66
CA MET A 178 -21.74 3.07 -14.05
C MET A 178 -21.84 4.56 -13.74
N ARG A 179 -22.26 5.38 -14.72
CA ARG A 179 -22.27 6.84 -14.61
C ARG A 179 -23.33 7.34 -13.62
N TRP A 180 -24.53 6.75 -13.62
CA TRP A 180 -25.66 7.28 -12.85
C TRP A 180 -25.82 6.66 -11.47
N LEU A 181 -25.37 5.42 -11.28
CA LEU A 181 -25.61 4.67 -10.06
C LEU A 181 -24.31 4.30 -9.34
N ILE A 182 -23.41 3.56 -10.02
CA ILE A 182 -22.24 2.95 -9.36
C ILE A 182 -21.27 4.04 -8.92
N LEU A 183 -20.76 4.82 -9.87
CA LEU A 183 -19.73 5.81 -9.59
C LEU A 183 -20.17 6.88 -8.58
N PRO A 184 -21.38 7.47 -8.64
CA PRO A 184 -21.85 8.38 -7.62
C PRO A 184 -21.93 7.76 -6.21
N SER A 185 -22.28 6.47 -6.13
CA SER A 185 -22.42 5.77 -4.85
C SER A 185 -21.06 5.49 -4.18
N ILE A 186 -20.05 5.14 -4.98
CA ILE A 186 -18.72 4.74 -4.45
C ILE A 186 -17.70 5.89 -4.45
N ALA A 187 -17.94 6.99 -5.17
CA ALA A 187 -16.95 8.03 -5.40
C ALA A 187 -16.31 8.64 -4.14
N PRO A 188 -17.03 8.89 -3.03
CA PRO A 188 -16.39 9.42 -1.83
C PRO A 188 -15.34 8.45 -1.26
N ALA A 189 -15.66 7.15 -1.21
CA ALA A 189 -14.72 6.13 -0.74
C ALA A 189 -13.60 5.90 -1.76
N LEU A 190 -13.93 5.84 -3.06
CA LEU A 190 -12.95 5.72 -4.14
C LEU A 190 -11.97 6.90 -4.15
N GLY A 191 -12.43 8.12 -3.86
CA GLY A 191 -11.57 9.30 -3.74
C GLY A 191 -10.50 9.15 -2.67
N VAL A 192 -10.83 8.58 -1.51
CA VAL A 192 -9.86 8.28 -0.44
C VAL A 192 -8.85 7.21 -0.89
N VAL A 193 -9.32 6.17 -1.59
CA VAL A 193 -8.44 5.14 -2.16
C VAL A 193 -7.48 5.73 -3.18
N MET A 194 -7.98 6.56 -4.09
CA MET A 194 -7.14 7.23 -5.08
C MET A 194 -6.14 8.20 -4.45
N LEU A 195 -6.51 8.86 -3.35
CA LEU A 195 -5.59 9.69 -2.58
C LEU A 195 -4.45 8.86 -1.99
N ALA A 196 -4.74 7.66 -1.48
CA ALA A 196 -3.71 6.73 -1.00
C ALA A 196 -2.78 6.26 -2.14
N VAL A 197 -3.34 5.94 -3.31
CA VAL A 197 -2.54 5.60 -4.52
C VAL A 197 -1.62 6.76 -4.90
N VAL A 198 -2.14 8.00 -4.96
CA VAL A 198 -1.34 9.19 -5.28
C VAL A 198 -0.26 9.42 -4.22
N ALA A 199 -0.58 9.32 -2.93
CA ALA A 199 0.39 9.50 -1.84
C ALA A 199 1.54 8.48 -1.95
N TRP A 200 1.22 7.23 -2.27
CA TRP A 200 2.20 6.17 -2.48
C TRP A 200 3.08 6.48 -3.70
N THR A 201 2.48 6.74 -4.85
CA THR A 201 3.22 6.97 -6.10
C THR A 201 4.13 8.20 -6.03
N LEU A 202 3.69 9.27 -5.35
CA LEU A 202 4.50 10.46 -5.11
C LEU A 202 5.76 10.17 -4.27
N SER A 203 5.73 9.14 -3.41
CA SER A 203 6.80 8.84 -2.47
C SER A 203 7.51 7.50 -2.72
N ALA A 204 7.22 6.85 -3.83
CA ALA A 204 7.81 5.55 -4.20
C ALA A 204 9.28 5.71 -4.62
N VAL A 205 10.19 5.80 -3.64
CA VAL A 205 11.64 5.91 -3.88
C VAL A 205 12.21 4.61 -4.42
N ASP A 206 11.86 3.48 -3.81
CA ASP A 206 12.33 2.14 -4.14
C ASP A 206 12.04 1.74 -5.60
N VAL A 207 10.79 1.88 -6.02
CA VAL A 207 10.38 1.56 -7.41
C VAL A 207 10.96 2.57 -8.39
N ALA A 208 11.05 3.85 -8.00
CA ALA A 208 11.63 4.90 -8.84
C ALA A 208 13.15 4.73 -9.03
N MET A 209 13.86 4.17 -8.06
CA MET A 209 15.27 3.81 -8.21
C MET A 209 15.49 2.65 -9.19
N ILE A 210 14.51 1.74 -9.31
CA ILE A 210 14.60 0.60 -10.22
C ILE A 210 14.20 0.98 -11.66
N LEU A 211 13.10 1.72 -11.81
CA LEU A 211 12.44 1.98 -13.10
C LEU A 211 12.31 3.45 -13.48
N GLY A 212 12.60 4.35 -12.55
CA GLY A 212 12.45 5.79 -12.80
C GLY A 212 13.55 6.38 -13.66
N PRO A 213 13.42 7.65 -14.05
CA PRO A 213 14.48 8.37 -14.74
C PRO A 213 15.74 8.44 -13.86
N GLY A 214 16.90 8.26 -14.49
CA GLY A 214 18.17 8.20 -13.75
C GLY A 214 18.75 9.58 -13.41
N ASN A 215 18.64 10.54 -14.34
CA ASN A 215 19.27 11.84 -14.16
C ASN A 215 18.51 12.94 -14.94
N PRO A 216 17.84 13.86 -14.23
CA PRO A 216 17.57 13.80 -12.80
C PRO A 216 16.50 12.76 -12.46
N PRO A 217 16.53 12.20 -11.25
CA PRO A 217 15.53 11.24 -10.79
C PRO A 217 14.20 11.93 -10.43
N THR A 218 13.20 11.14 -9.99
CA THR A 218 11.96 11.70 -9.44
C THR A 218 12.23 12.54 -8.19
N LEU A 219 11.33 13.46 -7.87
CA LEU A 219 11.47 14.37 -6.72
C LEU A 219 11.63 13.61 -5.38
N ALA A 220 10.99 12.45 -5.23
CA ALA A 220 11.13 11.63 -4.02
C ALA A 220 12.56 11.09 -3.88
N VAL A 221 13.15 10.59 -4.98
CA VAL A 221 14.54 10.11 -4.99
C VAL A 221 15.51 11.26 -4.78
N LEU A 222 15.29 12.38 -5.45
CA LEU A 222 16.12 13.59 -5.31
C LEU A 222 16.08 14.14 -3.89
N SER A 223 14.88 14.21 -3.28
CA SER A 223 14.70 14.60 -1.88
C SER A 223 15.46 13.67 -0.94
N TRP A 224 15.37 12.34 -1.17
CA TRP A 224 16.14 11.37 -0.40
C TRP A 224 17.65 11.55 -0.56
N GLN A 225 18.14 11.79 -1.77
CA GLN A 225 19.57 12.04 -2.02
C GLN A 225 20.06 13.28 -1.25
N TRP A 226 19.32 14.39 -1.31
CA TRP A 226 19.67 15.60 -0.58
C TRP A 226 19.64 15.42 0.94
N LEU A 227 18.63 14.73 1.46
CA LEU A 227 18.54 14.45 2.91
C LEU A 227 19.64 13.50 3.41
N SER A 228 20.18 12.66 2.54
CA SER A 228 21.26 11.71 2.90
C SER A 228 22.65 12.37 2.91
N GLN A 229 22.76 13.61 2.43
CA GLN A 229 24.01 14.36 2.48
C GLN A 229 24.21 14.97 3.86
N GLY A 230 25.47 15.06 4.32
CA GLY A 230 25.80 15.62 5.63
C GLY A 230 25.73 17.16 5.69
N ASP A 231 25.56 17.84 4.55
CA ASP A 231 25.50 19.29 4.45
C ASP A 231 24.11 19.84 4.82
N SER A 232 24.07 20.87 5.67
CA SER A 232 22.84 21.49 6.18
C SER A 232 21.98 22.11 5.07
N ASP A 233 22.62 22.69 4.04
CA ASP A 233 21.91 23.34 2.94
C ASP A 233 21.24 22.31 2.04
N GLN A 234 21.90 21.19 1.78
CA GLN A 234 21.31 20.07 1.06
C GLN A 234 20.18 19.41 1.85
N GLN A 235 20.35 19.22 3.15
CA GLN A 235 19.28 18.71 4.02
C GLN A 235 18.06 19.64 4.02
N SER A 236 18.27 20.96 4.02
CA SER A 236 17.18 21.94 3.90
C SER A 236 16.46 21.83 2.56
N LYS A 237 17.18 21.67 1.43
CA LYS A 237 16.58 21.39 0.12
C LYS A 237 15.76 20.09 0.13
N GLY A 238 16.30 19.02 0.70
CA GLY A 238 15.63 17.73 0.80
C GLY A 238 14.34 17.80 1.64
N ALA A 239 14.36 18.55 2.75
CA ALA A 239 13.18 18.79 3.57
C ALA A 239 12.10 19.58 2.80
N LEU A 240 12.48 20.63 2.08
CA LEU A 240 11.58 21.41 1.24
C LEU A 240 11.02 20.59 0.06
N ALA A 241 11.83 19.74 -0.57
CA ALA A 241 11.37 18.82 -1.61
C ALA A 241 10.35 17.80 -1.04
N SER A 242 10.56 17.30 0.18
CA SER A 242 9.57 16.47 0.88
C SER A 242 8.28 17.24 1.16
N LEU A 243 8.36 18.51 1.52
CA LEU A 243 7.19 19.39 1.70
C LEU A 243 6.46 19.60 0.37
N LEU A 244 7.20 19.78 -0.74
CA LEU A 244 6.61 19.85 -2.08
C LEU A 244 5.83 18.59 -2.45
N LEU A 245 6.28 17.38 -2.04
CA LEU A 245 5.50 16.15 -2.24
C LEU A 245 4.16 16.20 -1.49
N VAL A 246 4.14 16.74 -0.27
CA VAL A 246 2.89 16.94 0.50
C VAL A 246 2.00 17.99 -0.17
N MET A 247 2.58 19.07 -0.68
CA MET A 247 1.84 20.11 -1.42
C MET A 247 1.27 19.56 -2.74
N LEU A 248 2.03 18.75 -3.47
CA LEU A 248 1.55 18.06 -4.67
C LEU A 248 0.39 17.11 -4.33
N LEU A 249 0.49 16.35 -3.25
CA LEU A 249 -0.62 15.51 -2.79
C LEU A 249 -1.88 16.33 -2.51
N ALA A 250 -1.75 17.45 -1.81
CA ALA A 250 -2.86 18.37 -1.55
C ALA A 250 -3.44 18.94 -2.85
N LEU A 251 -2.58 19.29 -3.82
CA LEU A 251 -2.98 19.75 -5.14
C LEU A 251 -3.75 18.67 -5.91
N PHE A 252 -3.25 17.44 -5.95
CA PHE A 252 -3.96 16.31 -6.57
C PHE A 252 -5.30 16.03 -5.90
N ALA A 253 -5.37 16.12 -4.57
CA ALA A 253 -6.62 15.98 -3.82
C ALA A 253 -7.62 17.08 -4.19
N LEU A 254 -7.16 18.32 -4.27
CA LEU A 254 -7.98 19.48 -4.67
C LEU A 254 -8.48 19.33 -6.11
N VAL A 255 -7.58 19.01 -7.05
CA VAL A 255 -7.94 18.82 -8.47
C VAL A 255 -8.93 17.67 -8.62
N GLY A 256 -8.68 16.53 -7.97
CA GLY A 256 -9.61 15.39 -7.97
C GLY A 256 -10.99 15.77 -7.39
N TYR A 257 -11.02 16.50 -6.29
CA TYR A 257 -12.27 17.01 -5.71
C TYR A 257 -13.01 17.98 -6.65
N LEU A 258 -12.29 18.90 -7.32
CA LEU A 258 -12.89 19.84 -8.28
C LEU A 258 -13.44 19.11 -9.50
N ILE A 259 -12.68 18.16 -10.06
CA ILE A 259 -13.15 17.31 -11.17
C ILE A 259 -14.43 16.57 -10.75
N TRP A 260 -14.43 15.93 -9.57
CA TRP A 260 -15.62 15.27 -9.04
C TRP A 260 -16.79 16.23 -8.87
N ARG A 261 -16.58 17.41 -8.30
CA ARG A 261 -17.62 18.43 -8.09
C ARG A 261 -18.24 18.92 -9.40
N ILE A 262 -17.40 19.19 -10.42
CA ILE A 262 -17.84 19.62 -11.75
C ILE A 262 -18.60 18.46 -12.42
N TRP A 263 -18.01 17.26 -12.44
CA TRP A 263 -18.64 16.11 -13.06
C TRP A 263 -20.00 15.77 -12.42
N ARG A 264 -20.12 15.85 -11.09
CA ARG A 264 -21.39 15.64 -10.39
C ARG A 264 -22.46 16.67 -10.78
N ARG A 265 -22.09 17.91 -11.10
CA ARG A 265 -23.01 18.96 -11.58
C ARG A 265 -23.45 18.71 -13.03
N THR A 266 -22.63 18.07 -13.83
CA THR A 266 -22.91 17.74 -15.23
C THR A 266 -23.61 16.39 -15.41
N LEU A 267 -23.86 15.65 -14.31
CA LEU A 267 -24.66 14.44 -14.38
C LEU A 267 -26.06 14.81 -14.88
N PRO A 268 -26.46 14.39 -16.09
CA PRO A 268 -27.79 14.70 -16.58
C PRO A 268 -28.83 14.03 -15.69
N SER A 269 -29.97 14.67 -15.52
CA SER A 269 -31.16 14.00 -15.02
C SER A 269 -31.39 12.74 -15.87
N VAL A 270 -31.85 11.66 -15.24
CA VAL A 270 -32.15 10.42 -15.96
C VAL A 270 -33.31 10.67 -16.94
N HIS A 271 -32.99 10.84 -18.22
CA HIS A 271 -33.96 11.26 -19.26
C HIS A 271 -34.71 10.10 -19.91
N GLY A 272 -34.58 8.88 -19.44
CA GLY A 272 -35.21 7.71 -20.04
C GLY A 272 -34.60 7.27 -21.37
N LEU A 273 -33.65 8.01 -21.94
CA LEU A 273 -32.98 7.67 -23.19
C LEU A 273 -32.05 6.47 -22.99
N ARG A 274 -32.34 5.40 -23.70
CA ARG A 274 -31.51 4.20 -23.72
C ARG A 274 -30.43 4.34 -24.78
N GLN A 275 -29.20 4.10 -24.40
CA GLN A 275 -28.05 4.09 -25.33
C GLN A 275 -27.84 2.65 -25.84
N PRO A 276 -27.39 2.48 -27.11
CA PRO A 276 -27.12 1.15 -27.66
C PRO A 276 -26.12 0.39 -26.78
N HIS A 277 -26.28 -0.92 -26.75
CA HIS A 277 -25.40 -1.81 -25.99
C HIS A 277 -24.04 -1.85 -26.67
N VAL A 278 -23.06 -1.17 -26.07
CA VAL A 278 -21.66 -1.21 -26.53
C VAL A 278 -20.94 -2.34 -25.80
N PRO A 279 -20.34 -3.30 -26.51
CA PRO A 279 -19.60 -4.39 -25.86
C PRO A 279 -18.42 -3.85 -25.08
N ALA A 280 -18.34 -4.13 -23.77
CA ALA A 280 -17.23 -3.76 -22.91
C ALA A 280 -16.05 -4.73 -23.09
N LEU A 281 -15.46 -4.75 -24.29
CA LEU A 281 -14.39 -5.69 -24.66
C LEU A 281 -13.09 -5.46 -23.90
N SER A 282 -12.73 -4.20 -23.68
CA SER A 282 -11.48 -3.82 -23.03
C SER A 282 -11.36 -4.33 -21.59
N GLY A 283 -12.41 -4.24 -20.80
CA GLY A 283 -12.38 -4.69 -19.40
C GLY A 283 -12.29 -6.21 -19.26
N LYS A 284 -12.85 -6.99 -20.20
CA LYS A 284 -12.70 -8.45 -20.23
C LYS A 284 -11.25 -8.85 -20.54
N ALA A 285 -10.59 -8.15 -21.46
CA ALA A 285 -9.19 -8.38 -21.78
C ALA A 285 -8.29 -8.00 -20.59
N LEU A 286 -8.48 -6.82 -20.00
CA LEU A 286 -7.74 -6.35 -18.83
C LEU A 286 -7.90 -7.27 -17.61
N SER A 287 -9.09 -7.83 -17.38
CA SER A 287 -9.33 -8.77 -16.29
C SER A 287 -8.56 -10.10 -16.41
N ARG A 288 -8.15 -10.47 -17.63
CA ARG A 288 -7.27 -11.62 -17.90
C ARG A 288 -5.81 -11.22 -17.91
N ALA A 289 -5.50 -10.05 -18.47
CA ALA A 289 -4.13 -9.52 -18.54
C ALA A 289 -3.52 -9.27 -17.16
N LEU A 290 -4.32 -8.78 -16.21
CA LEU A 290 -3.83 -8.44 -14.86
C LEU A 290 -3.28 -9.66 -14.10
N PRO A 291 -4.01 -10.78 -13.90
CA PRO A 291 -3.44 -11.97 -13.27
C PRO A 291 -2.34 -12.62 -14.14
N LEU A 292 -2.41 -12.51 -15.48
CA LEU A 292 -1.36 -12.98 -16.35
C LEU A 292 -0.05 -12.20 -16.15
N ALA A 293 -0.12 -10.88 -15.99
CA ALA A 293 1.07 -10.06 -15.68
C ALA A 293 1.74 -10.49 -14.36
N GLY A 294 0.95 -10.78 -13.32
CA GLY A 294 1.48 -11.31 -12.07
C GLY A 294 2.14 -12.70 -12.23
N LEU A 295 1.52 -13.57 -13.00
CA LEU A 295 2.07 -14.90 -13.30
C LEU A 295 3.37 -14.79 -14.11
N LEU A 296 3.40 -13.95 -15.14
CA LEU A 296 4.60 -13.72 -15.95
C LEU A 296 5.73 -13.12 -15.14
N CYS A 297 5.41 -12.19 -14.23
CA CYS A 297 6.39 -11.66 -13.27
C CYS A 297 7.03 -12.80 -12.45
N ALA A 298 6.23 -13.66 -11.82
CA ALA A 298 6.73 -14.77 -11.02
C ALA A 298 7.56 -15.78 -11.86
N LEU A 299 7.08 -16.13 -13.04
CA LEU A 299 7.79 -17.05 -13.95
C LEU A 299 9.11 -16.48 -14.45
N LEU A 300 9.13 -15.20 -14.83
CA LEU A 300 10.36 -14.52 -15.27
C LEU A 300 11.41 -14.52 -14.16
N LEU A 301 11.01 -14.12 -12.94
CA LEU A 301 11.91 -14.14 -11.79
C LEU A 301 12.42 -15.55 -11.49
N ALA A 302 11.55 -16.57 -11.54
CA ALA A 302 11.93 -17.95 -11.28
C ALA A 302 12.92 -18.49 -12.35
N VAL A 303 12.72 -18.16 -13.61
CA VAL A 303 13.62 -18.58 -14.70
C VAL A 303 14.99 -17.92 -14.56
N LEU A 304 15.03 -16.59 -14.27
CA LEU A 304 16.28 -15.86 -14.14
C LEU A 304 17.02 -16.15 -12.85
N ALA A 305 16.31 -16.55 -11.79
CA ALA A 305 16.88 -16.94 -10.51
C ALA A 305 17.38 -18.39 -10.46
N ARG A 306 17.17 -19.17 -11.54
CA ARG A 306 17.41 -20.63 -11.55
C ARG A 306 18.79 -21.04 -11.01
N ASP A 307 19.82 -20.31 -11.40
CA ASP A 307 21.22 -20.61 -11.09
C ASP A 307 21.80 -19.62 -10.05
N ALA A 308 20.96 -18.88 -9.32
CA ALA A 308 21.34 -17.92 -8.31
C ALA A 308 20.60 -18.15 -7.00
N THR A 309 21.27 -17.87 -5.89
CA THR A 309 20.68 -17.91 -4.54
C THR A 309 20.49 -16.49 -4.01
N PRO A 310 19.44 -16.24 -3.22
CA PRO A 310 19.32 -14.97 -2.51
C PRO A 310 20.41 -14.83 -1.45
N ASP A 311 20.68 -13.62 -1.03
CA ASP A 311 21.47 -13.38 0.17
C ASP A 311 20.74 -13.97 1.37
N VAL A 312 21.42 -14.86 2.09
CA VAL A 312 20.84 -15.59 3.24
C VAL A 312 20.56 -14.63 4.41
N ASP A 313 21.42 -13.66 4.66
CA ASP A 313 21.24 -12.69 5.73
C ASP A 313 20.04 -11.77 5.39
N ALA A 314 19.90 -11.34 4.15
CA ALA A 314 18.75 -10.57 3.68
C ALA A 314 17.44 -11.35 3.82
N LEU A 315 17.45 -12.65 3.54
CA LEU A 315 16.30 -13.53 3.71
C LEU A 315 15.90 -13.68 5.18
N ILE A 316 16.87 -13.97 6.06
CA ILE A 316 16.65 -14.13 7.51
C ILE A 316 16.17 -12.83 8.13
N ASN A 317 16.81 -11.71 7.83
CA ASN A 317 16.41 -10.39 8.32
C ASN A 317 14.97 -10.03 7.88
N SER A 318 14.64 -10.26 6.61
CA SER A 318 13.28 -10.02 6.10
C SER A 318 12.24 -10.85 6.85
N LEU A 319 12.54 -12.12 7.11
CA LEU A 319 11.65 -13.01 7.85
C LEU A 319 11.48 -12.55 9.31
N GLN A 320 12.57 -12.22 10.00
CA GLN A 320 12.55 -11.81 11.40
C GLN A 320 11.83 -10.46 11.58
N ILE A 321 12.19 -9.46 10.77
CA ILE A 321 11.57 -8.12 10.81
C ILE A 321 10.08 -8.22 10.49
N GLY A 322 9.74 -8.94 9.42
CA GLY A 322 8.34 -9.13 9.01
C GLY A 322 7.49 -9.84 10.08
N ALA A 323 8.01 -10.91 10.67
CA ALA A 323 7.32 -11.66 11.71
C ALA A 323 7.15 -10.83 12.99
N LEU A 324 8.23 -10.22 13.49
CA LEU A 324 8.19 -9.44 14.73
C LEU A 324 7.32 -8.18 14.59
N ALA A 325 7.47 -7.41 13.51
CA ALA A 325 6.65 -6.22 13.28
C ALA A 325 5.16 -6.56 13.20
N SER A 326 4.79 -7.64 12.49
CA SER A 326 3.39 -8.04 12.37
C SER A 326 2.79 -8.58 13.68
N VAL A 327 3.55 -9.36 14.45
CA VAL A 327 3.10 -9.87 15.76
C VAL A 327 2.93 -8.72 16.76
N LEU A 328 3.92 -7.82 16.85
CA LEU A 328 3.85 -6.66 17.75
C LEU A 328 2.68 -5.74 17.36
N ALA A 329 2.50 -5.47 16.07
CA ALA A 329 1.36 -4.69 15.58
C ALA A 329 0.02 -5.38 15.91
N LEU A 330 -0.09 -6.71 15.80
CA LEU A 330 -1.31 -7.43 16.15
C LEU A 330 -1.66 -7.25 17.64
N VAL A 331 -0.69 -7.45 18.53
CA VAL A 331 -0.89 -7.29 19.97
C VAL A 331 -1.30 -5.85 20.29
N MET A 332 -0.57 -4.87 19.76
CA MET A 332 -0.85 -3.45 19.93
C MET A 332 -2.28 -3.09 19.46
N LEU A 333 -2.68 -3.57 18.29
CA LEU A 333 -3.99 -3.26 17.70
C LEU A 333 -5.14 -3.96 18.41
N LEU A 334 -4.96 -5.18 18.90
CA LEU A 334 -5.97 -5.86 19.72
C LEU A 334 -6.18 -5.14 21.06
N LEU A 335 -5.10 -4.67 21.70
CA LEU A 335 -5.18 -3.80 22.88
C LEU A 335 -5.91 -2.49 22.57
N TRP A 336 -5.56 -1.87 21.43
CA TRP A 336 -6.20 -0.63 21.00
C TRP A 336 -7.69 -0.78 20.68
N LEU A 337 -8.11 -1.86 20.05
CA LEU A 337 -9.50 -2.14 19.70
C LEU A 337 -10.35 -2.41 20.95
N GLU A 338 -9.78 -3.02 22.00
CA GLU A 338 -10.49 -3.32 23.24
C GLU A 338 -10.53 -2.14 24.23
N TRP A 339 -9.37 -1.51 24.47
CA TRP A 339 -9.21 -0.49 25.53
C TRP A 339 -8.96 0.92 25.00
N GLY A 340 -8.77 1.09 23.70
CA GLY A 340 -8.63 2.40 23.07
C GLY A 340 -9.95 3.17 22.95
N PRO A 341 -9.91 4.41 22.46
CA PRO A 341 -11.11 5.25 22.31
C PRO A 341 -12.03 4.71 21.21
N ARG A 342 -13.32 4.55 21.53
CA ARG A 342 -14.33 3.92 20.66
C ARG A 342 -14.59 4.61 19.32
N HIS A 343 -14.26 5.91 19.17
CA HIS A 343 -14.71 6.71 18.01
C HIS A 343 -13.65 7.56 17.32
N ARG A 344 -12.37 7.51 17.71
CA ARG A 344 -11.34 8.43 17.20
C ARG A 344 -10.10 7.70 16.69
N HIS A 345 -10.26 6.90 15.61
CA HIS A 345 -9.12 6.21 14.99
C HIS A 345 -8.63 6.88 13.69
N ARG A 346 -9.12 8.08 13.34
CA ARG A 346 -8.84 8.68 12.02
C ARG A 346 -7.36 8.99 11.80
N TRP A 347 -6.64 9.39 12.84
CA TRP A 347 -5.21 9.69 12.76
C TRP A 347 -4.33 8.46 12.52
N VAL A 348 -4.82 7.25 12.82
CA VAL A 348 -4.10 6.00 12.53
C VAL A 348 -3.90 5.79 11.03
N TRP A 349 -4.75 6.40 10.19
CA TRP A 349 -4.68 6.31 8.74
C TRP A 349 -3.71 7.31 8.09
N LEU A 350 -3.15 8.25 8.85
CA LEU A 350 -2.24 9.27 8.32
C LEU A 350 -1.05 8.68 7.54
N PRO A 351 -0.38 7.60 7.99
CA PRO A 351 0.75 7.04 7.25
C PRO A 351 0.40 6.48 5.87
N ILE A 352 -0.87 6.09 5.65
CA ILE A 352 -1.34 5.64 4.33
C ILE A 352 -1.66 6.84 3.41
N LEU A 353 -2.08 7.96 4.01
CA LEU A 353 -2.55 9.14 3.28
C LEU A 353 -1.48 10.21 3.08
N LEU A 354 -0.30 10.05 3.66
CA LEU A 354 0.81 10.97 3.53
C LEU A 354 1.98 10.31 2.78
N PRO A 355 2.79 11.08 2.06
CA PRO A 355 4.03 10.58 1.48
C PRO A 355 4.94 9.97 2.54
N ALA A 356 5.54 8.81 2.24
CA ALA A 356 6.30 8.04 3.22
C ALA A 356 7.60 8.74 3.65
N LEU A 357 8.28 9.41 2.72
CA LEU A 357 9.61 9.99 2.98
C LEU A 357 9.61 10.99 4.15
N PRO A 358 8.70 11.98 4.26
CA PRO A 358 8.63 12.86 5.41
C PRO A 358 8.46 12.14 6.75
N LEU A 359 7.70 11.04 6.75
CA LEU A 359 7.45 10.27 7.96
C LEU A 359 8.70 9.51 8.42
N VAL A 360 9.44 8.92 7.47
CA VAL A 360 10.71 8.23 7.75
C VAL A 360 11.75 9.20 8.30
N VAL A 361 11.83 10.41 7.73
CA VAL A 361 12.73 11.47 8.24
C VAL A 361 12.43 11.78 9.71
N GLY A 362 11.15 11.87 10.07
CA GLY A 362 10.75 12.07 11.46
C GLY A 362 11.16 10.93 12.38
N GLN A 363 10.97 9.69 11.96
CA GLN A 363 11.42 8.52 12.72
C GLN A 363 12.93 8.50 12.88
N TYR A 364 13.66 8.76 11.81
CA TYR A 364 15.12 8.79 11.84
C TYR A 364 15.68 9.90 12.76
N ALA A 365 15.06 11.08 12.74
CA ALA A 365 15.44 12.16 13.65
C ALA A 365 15.25 11.80 15.13
N VAL A 366 14.20 11.04 15.46
CA VAL A 366 14.01 10.52 16.82
C VAL A 366 15.08 9.48 17.14
N ALA A 367 15.35 8.54 16.24
CA ALA A 367 16.37 7.52 16.43
C ALA A 367 17.76 8.12 16.69
N LEU A 368 18.16 9.12 15.89
CA LEU A 368 19.42 9.84 16.07
C LEU A 368 19.50 10.56 17.44
N ARG A 369 18.44 11.30 17.80
CA ARG A 369 18.44 12.05 19.08
C ARG A 369 18.47 11.15 20.31
N THR A 370 17.98 9.93 20.19
CA THR A 370 17.96 8.94 21.28
C THR A 370 19.17 8.01 21.24
N GLY A 371 20.06 8.13 20.24
CA GLY A 371 21.21 7.22 20.04
C GLY A 371 20.79 5.78 19.75
N GLN A 372 19.62 5.60 19.13
CA GLN A 372 19.04 4.28 18.84
C GLN A 372 19.09 3.94 17.34
N ASP A 373 19.73 4.76 16.51
CA ASP A 373 19.91 4.49 15.08
C ASP A 373 20.74 3.22 14.86
N GLY A 374 20.38 2.47 13.82
CA GLY A 374 21.03 1.19 13.51
C GLY A 374 20.81 0.08 14.52
N GLN A 375 19.83 0.20 15.42
CA GLN A 375 19.41 -0.86 16.32
C GLN A 375 18.28 -1.69 15.69
N PHE A 376 18.29 -3.01 15.91
CA PHE A 376 17.24 -3.90 15.39
C PHE A 376 15.85 -3.56 15.94
N SER A 377 15.77 -3.19 17.23
CA SER A 377 14.52 -2.74 17.87
C SER A 377 13.94 -1.49 17.23
N THR A 378 14.80 -0.52 16.88
CA THR A 378 14.40 0.72 16.21
C THR A 378 13.91 0.47 14.80
N LEU A 379 14.52 -0.48 14.10
CA LEU A 379 14.07 -0.90 12.80
C LEU A 379 12.64 -1.51 12.86
N ILE A 380 12.40 -2.41 13.82
CA ILE A 380 11.06 -2.98 14.04
C ILE A 380 10.05 -1.87 14.39
N TRP A 381 10.40 -0.97 15.31
CA TRP A 381 9.58 0.19 15.67
C TRP A 381 9.22 1.04 14.43
N GLY A 382 10.19 1.28 13.55
CA GLY A 382 9.96 2.00 12.30
C GLY A 382 8.90 1.35 11.41
N HIS A 383 8.95 0.04 11.28
CA HIS A 383 7.99 -0.71 10.47
C HIS A 383 6.56 -0.63 11.00
N LEU A 384 6.37 -0.52 12.33
CA LEU A 384 5.04 -0.48 12.94
C LEU A 384 4.17 0.67 12.43
N LEU A 385 4.76 1.80 12.05
CA LEU A 385 4.03 2.97 11.56
C LEU A 385 3.19 2.66 10.31
N TRP A 386 3.69 1.81 9.41
CA TRP A 386 2.97 1.38 8.19
C TRP A 386 2.22 0.07 8.37
N VAL A 387 2.76 -0.86 9.15
CA VAL A 387 2.12 -2.17 9.40
C VAL A 387 0.80 -2.01 10.16
N ALA A 388 0.77 -1.13 11.17
CA ALA A 388 -0.41 -0.95 12.03
C ALA A 388 -1.68 -0.51 11.28
N PRO A 389 -1.69 0.52 10.42
CA PRO A 389 -2.91 0.91 9.73
C PRO A 389 -3.42 -0.17 8.76
N TRP A 390 -2.57 -0.87 8.04
CA TRP A 390 -2.99 -1.97 7.16
C TRP A 390 -3.61 -3.15 7.92
N MET A 391 -3.03 -3.52 9.04
CA MET A 391 -3.60 -4.55 9.91
C MET A 391 -4.92 -4.10 10.54
N LEU A 392 -5.03 -2.84 10.95
CA LEU A 392 -6.26 -2.26 11.48
C LEU A 392 -7.38 -2.29 10.43
N PHE A 393 -7.05 -2.05 9.16
CA PHE A 393 -8.00 -2.14 8.05
C PHE A 393 -8.66 -3.53 7.96
N VAL A 394 -7.91 -4.58 8.23
CA VAL A 394 -8.41 -5.97 8.25
C VAL A 394 -9.19 -6.27 9.53
N LEU A 395 -8.70 -5.84 10.68
CA LEU A 395 -9.25 -6.21 12.00
C LEU A 395 -10.53 -5.45 12.35
N GLN A 396 -10.56 -4.14 12.08
CA GLN A 396 -11.61 -3.24 12.57
C GLN A 396 -13.03 -3.59 12.09
N PRO A 397 -13.28 -3.96 10.80
CA PRO A 397 -14.61 -4.30 10.35
C PRO A 397 -15.20 -5.51 11.07
N THR A 398 -14.38 -6.56 11.29
CA THR A 398 -14.83 -7.77 12.00
C THR A 398 -15.00 -7.50 13.48
N TRP A 399 -14.11 -6.72 14.09
CA TRP A 399 -14.23 -6.30 15.49
C TRP A 399 -15.55 -5.60 15.77
N ARG A 400 -15.97 -4.70 14.90
CA ARG A 400 -17.24 -3.95 15.02
C ARG A 400 -18.48 -4.82 14.81
N ARG A 401 -18.34 -5.99 14.16
CA ARG A 401 -19.42 -6.95 13.91
C ARG A 401 -19.60 -7.97 15.03
N ILE A 402 -18.77 -7.97 16.08
CA ILE A 402 -18.96 -8.84 17.24
C ILE A 402 -20.30 -8.50 17.88
N ASP A 403 -21.21 -9.50 18.00
CA ASP A 403 -22.54 -9.29 18.54
C ASP A 403 -22.47 -8.86 20.01
N PRO A 404 -22.99 -7.68 20.37
CA PRO A 404 -23.02 -7.20 21.75
C PRO A 404 -23.75 -8.15 22.71
N ARG A 405 -24.71 -8.93 22.21
CA ARG A 405 -25.46 -9.92 23.02
C ARG A 405 -24.55 -10.99 23.60
N LEU A 406 -23.56 -11.46 22.83
CA LEU A 406 -22.57 -12.43 23.34
C LEU A 406 -21.76 -11.86 24.51
N ILE A 407 -21.41 -10.59 24.44
CA ILE A 407 -20.69 -9.89 25.51
C ILE A 407 -21.59 -9.76 26.74
N LEU A 408 -22.85 -9.40 26.55
CA LEU A 408 -23.82 -9.27 27.64
C LEU A 408 -24.03 -10.63 28.36
N VAL A 409 -24.23 -11.71 27.61
CA VAL A 409 -24.36 -13.06 28.19
C VAL A 409 -23.11 -13.46 28.99
N ALA A 410 -21.90 -13.19 28.48
CA ALA A 410 -20.68 -13.47 29.22
C ALA A 410 -20.58 -12.64 30.51
N GLN A 411 -21.07 -11.37 30.50
CA GLN A 411 -21.14 -10.53 31.70
C GLN A 411 -22.14 -11.04 32.72
N THR A 412 -23.32 -11.51 32.30
CA THR A 412 -24.30 -12.11 33.19
C THR A 412 -23.82 -13.41 33.82
N LEU A 413 -22.92 -14.14 33.15
CA LEU A 413 -22.22 -15.31 33.68
C LEU A 413 -21.04 -14.95 34.60
N GLY A 414 -20.85 -13.67 34.95
CA GLY A 414 -19.80 -13.21 35.85
C GLY A 414 -18.39 -13.15 35.24
N TRP A 415 -18.25 -13.20 33.91
CA TRP A 415 -16.94 -13.13 33.29
C TRP A 415 -16.33 -11.73 33.41
N SER A 416 -15.08 -11.68 33.84
CA SER A 416 -14.32 -10.42 33.84
C SER A 416 -14.06 -9.93 32.40
N PRO A 417 -13.87 -8.62 32.16
CA PRO A 417 -13.55 -8.08 30.84
C PRO A 417 -12.32 -8.73 30.17
N ILE A 418 -11.29 -9.06 30.94
CA ILE A 418 -10.12 -9.79 30.42
C ILE A 418 -10.52 -11.20 29.99
N LYS A 419 -11.34 -11.91 30.79
CA LYS A 419 -11.84 -13.24 30.43
C LYS A 419 -12.68 -13.17 29.16
N ILE A 420 -13.55 -12.15 29.02
CA ILE A 420 -14.32 -11.90 27.77
C ILE A 420 -13.40 -11.62 26.60
N PHE A 421 -12.37 -10.80 26.77
CA PHE A 421 -11.39 -10.52 25.72
C PHE A 421 -10.67 -11.80 25.29
N CYS A 422 -10.05 -12.54 26.21
CA CYS A 422 -9.24 -13.71 25.88
C CYS A 422 -10.05 -14.90 25.37
N TYR A 423 -11.19 -15.23 26.01
CA TYR A 423 -11.95 -16.46 25.74
C TYR A 423 -13.14 -16.29 24.80
N LEU A 424 -13.64 -15.06 24.59
CA LEU A 424 -14.72 -14.79 23.65
C LEU A 424 -14.25 -14.02 22.42
N LYS A 425 -13.67 -12.82 22.59
CA LYS A 425 -13.31 -11.95 21.46
C LYS A 425 -12.10 -12.46 20.67
N CYS A 426 -11.00 -12.84 21.33
CA CYS A 426 -9.81 -13.35 20.64
C CYS A 426 -10.11 -14.60 19.79
N PRO A 427 -10.84 -15.62 20.27
CA PRO A 427 -11.23 -16.74 19.43
C PRO A 427 -12.13 -16.37 18.23
N LEU A 428 -13.02 -15.39 18.39
CA LEU A 428 -13.85 -14.89 17.28
C LEU A 428 -13.02 -14.13 16.25
N MET A 429 -11.95 -13.47 16.71
CA MET A 429 -11.04 -12.69 15.86
C MET A 429 -9.92 -13.54 15.24
N LEU A 430 -9.83 -14.84 15.52
CA LEU A 430 -8.68 -15.65 15.10
C LEU A 430 -8.47 -15.62 13.57
N ARG A 431 -9.53 -15.78 12.77
CA ARG A 431 -9.42 -15.73 11.30
C ARG A 431 -8.98 -14.35 10.80
N PRO A 432 -9.64 -13.22 11.19
CA PRO A 432 -9.17 -11.90 10.84
C PRO A 432 -7.75 -11.59 11.34
N ALA A 433 -7.37 -12.08 12.51
CA ALA A 433 -6.02 -11.91 13.07
C ALA A 433 -4.96 -12.62 12.22
N LEU A 434 -5.22 -13.84 11.75
CA LEU A 434 -4.33 -14.58 10.85
C LEU A 434 -4.18 -13.86 9.51
N ILE A 435 -5.27 -13.33 8.93
CA ILE A 435 -5.22 -12.52 7.71
C ILE A 435 -4.44 -11.23 7.95
N ALA A 436 -4.69 -10.57 9.08
CA ALA A 436 -3.98 -9.34 9.44
C ALA A 436 -2.47 -9.58 9.62
N LEU A 437 -2.06 -10.71 10.22
CA LEU A 437 -0.65 -11.11 10.31
C LEU A 437 -0.01 -11.27 8.94
N ALA A 438 -0.68 -11.94 7.99
CA ALA A 438 -0.17 -12.10 6.64
C ALA A 438 -0.05 -10.76 5.90
N VAL A 439 -1.04 -9.88 6.06
CA VAL A 439 -1.01 -8.51 5.50
C VAL A 439 0.12 -7.70 6.15
N GLY A 440 0.23 -7.70 7.47
CA GLY A 440 1.28 -6.98 8.19
C GLY A 440 2.69 -7.43 7.81
N PHE A 441 2.89 -8.74 7.67
CA PHE A 441 4.13 -9.34 7.20
C PHE A 441 4.48 -8.87 5.78
N SER A 442 3.49 -8.89 4.87
CA SER A 442 3.69 -8.43 3.48
C SER A 442 4.03 -6.94 3.40
N VAL A 443 3.35 -6.11 4.21
CA VAL A 443 3.64 -4.68 4.29
C VAL A 443 5.04 -4.44 4.85
N SER A 444 5.45 -5.20 5.88
CA SER A 444 6.79 -5.07 6.47
C SER A 444 7.90 -5.44 5.49
N ILE A 445 7.76 -6.55 4.74
CA ILE A 445 8.74 -6.95 3.73
C ILE A 445 8.88 -5.90 2.61
N ALA A 446 7.80 -5.25 2.24
CA ALA A 446 7.79 -4.25 1.17
C ALA A 446 8.44 -2.91 1.58
N GLN A 447 8.80 -2.70 2.85
CA GLN A 447 9.35 -1.42 3.30
C GLN A 447 10.83 -1.29 2.96
N TYR A 448 11.13 -0.26 2.15
CA TYR A 448 12.50 0.08 1.75
C TYR A 448 13.10 1.21 2.62
N MET A 449 12.48 2.38 2.59
CA MET A 449 13.01 3.58 3.27
C MET A 449 13.19 3.43 4.78
N PRO A 450 12.20 2.93 5.54
CA PRO A 450 12.39 2.71 6.97
C PRO A 450 13.53 1.72 7.25
N THR A 451 13.64 0.65 6.44
CA THR A 451 14.69 -0.35 6.58
C THR A 451 16.06 0.25 6.34
N LEU A 452 16.23 1.01 5.26
CA LEU A 452 17.50 1.61 4.89
C LEU A 452 18.00 2.62 5.94
N TRP A 453 17.12 3.52 6.37
CA TRP A 453 17.50 4.61 7.26
C TRP A 453 17.65 4.18 8.73
N LEU A 454 16.62 3.52 9.27
CA LEU A 454 16.64 3.12 10.69
C LEU A 454 17.57 1.94 10.94
N GLY A 455 17.76 1.07 9.94
CA GLY A 455 18.73 -0.01 9.99
C GLY A 455 20.16 0.42 9.72
N ALA A 456 20.39 1.65 9.22
CA ALA A 456 21.71 2.20 8.89
C ALA A 456 22.58 1.23 8.06
N GLY A 457 21.97 0.44 7.16
CA GLY A 457 22.63 -0.55 6.34
C GLY A 457 23.11 -1.83 7.08
N ARG A 458 22.86 -1.95 8.38
CA ARG A 458 23.29 -3.12 9.19
C ARG A 458 22.44 -4.36 9.01
N PHE A 459 21.21 -4.18 8.56
CA PHE A 459 20.21 -5.25 8.40
C PHE A 459 19.74 -5.29 6.95
N PRO A 460 20.52 -5.87 6.03
CA PRO A 460 20.08 -6.04 4.65
C PRO A 460 18.80 -6.85 4.61
N THR A 461 17.88 -6.48 3.73
CA THR A 461 16.63 -7.23 3.49
C THR A 461 16.50 -7.54 2.00
N LEU A 462 15.63 -8.47 1.65
CA LEU A 462 15.36 -8.80 0.24
C LEU A 462 15.00 -7.56 -0.58
N THR A 463 14.30 -6.59 0.05
CA THR A 463 13.89 -5.34 -0.60
C THR A 463 15.07 -4.40 -0.80
N THR A 464 15.90 -4.19 0.22
CA THR A 464 17.08 -3.30 0.11
C THR A 464 18.10 -3.86 -0.87
N GLU A 465 18.35 -5.16 -0.84
CA GLU A 465 19.26 -5.83 -1.76
C GLU A 465 18.75 -5.81 -3.20
N ALA A 466 17.45 -6.06 -3.45
CA ALA A 466 16.89 -5.97 -4.79
C ALA A 466 17.05 -4.56 -5.39
N VAL A 467 16.81 -3.51 -4.59
CA VAL A 467 17.01 -2.12 -5.05
C VAL A 467 18.48 -1.83 -5.31
N ALA A 468 19.39 -2.25 -4.43
CA ALA A 468 20.82 -2.04 -4.60
C ALA A 468 21.36 -2.74 -5.87
N LEU A 469 20.95 -4.00 -6.12
CA LEU A 469 21.37 -4.77 -7.28
C LEU A 469 20.78 -4.28 -8.61
N SER A 470 19.68 -3.53 -8.56
CA SER A 470 19.03 -3.01 -9.79
C SER A 470 19.88 -2.00 -10.55
N SER A 471 20.83 -1.35 -9.90
CA SER A 471 21.71 -0.32 -10.48
C SER A 471 22.96 -0.86 -11.16
N GLY A 472 23.15 -2.18 -11.27
CA GLY A 472 24.31 -2.75 -11.96
C GLY A 472 24.81 -4.08 -11.41
N GLY A 473 24.03 -4.77 -10.58
CA GLY A 473 24.37 -6.07 -10.03
C GLY A 473 24.09 -7.25 -10.98
N SER A 474 24.35 -8.47 -10.48
CA SER A 474 24.02 -9.71 -11.20
C SER A 474 22.50 -9.84 -11.38
N THR A 475 22.05 -10.00 -12.63
CA THR A 475 20.63 -10.17 -12.97
C THR A 475 20.02 -11.42 -12.32
N GLY A 476 20.79 -12.49 -12.15
CA GLY A 476 20.33 -13.70 -11.47
C GLY A 476 20.12 -13.49 -9.98
N ILE A 477 21.04 -12.80 -9.29
CA ILE A 477 20.90 -12.51 -7.84
C ILE A 477 19.76 -11.53 -7.62
N LEU A 478 19.62 -10.48 -8.44
CA LEU A 478 18.48 -9.57 -8.40
C LEU A 478 17.16 -10.33 -8.54
N ALA A 479 17.07 -11.23 -9.52
CA ALA A 479 15.89 -12.06 -9.73
C ALA A 479 15.61 -12.98 -8.52
N ALA A 480 16.64 -13.55 -7.90
CA ALA A 480 16.50 -14.39 -6.72
C ALA A 480 15.99 -13.59 -5.52
N GLN A 481 16.53 -12.39 -5.26
CA GLN A 481 16.03 -11.50 -4.19
C GLN A 481 14.57 -11.14 -4.42
N ALA A 482 14.23 -10.70 -5.64
CA ALA A 482 12.85 -10.32 -5.98
C ALA A 482 11.88 -11.52 -5.93
N LEU A 483 12.33 -12.71 -6.32
CA LEU A 483 11.53 -13.94 -6.23
C LEU A 483 11.22 -14.30 -4.77
N TRP A 484 12.21 -14.27 -3.91
CA TRP A 484 12.01 -14.58 -2.48
C TRP A 484 11.19 -13.49 -1.77
N GLN A 485 11.33 -12.23 -2.16
CA GLN A 485 10.47 -11.15 -1.70
C GLN A 485 8.99 -11.40 -2.05
N LEU A 486 8.71 -12.07 -3.18
CA LEU A 486 7.37 -12.49 -3.59
C LEU A 486 6.93 -13.77 -2.85
N LEU A 487 7.81 -14.76 -2.72
CA LEU A 487 7.46 -16.06 -2.16
C LEU A 487 7.18 -16.00 -0.66
N LEU A 488 7.93 -15.21 0.13
CA LEU A 488 7.74 -15.13 1.57
C LEU A 488 6.32 -14.68 1.97
N PRO A 489 5.77 -13.58 1.45
CA PRO A 489 4.38 -13.22 1.72
C PRO A 489 3.38 -14.29 1.29
N LEU A 490 3.57 -14.90 0.12
CA LEU A 490 2.71 -15.98 -0.36
C LEU A 490 2.71 -17.18 0.58
N LEU A 491 3.87 -17.60 1.07
CA LEU A 491 4.01 -18.69 2.04
C LEU A 491 3.28 -18.36 3.35
N VAL A 492 3.41 -17.13 3.85
CA VAL A 492 2.71 -16.69 5.06
C VAL A 492 1.19 -16.64 4.85
N PHE A 493 0.72 -16.17 3.69
CA PHE A 493 -0.71 -16.22 3.35
C PHE A 493 -1.23 -17.66 3.28
N MET A 494 -0.50 -18.58 2.64
CA MET A 494 -0.88 -19.99 2.58
C MET A 494 -0.91 -20.63 3.96
N LEU A 495 0.11 -20.37 4.79
CA LEU A 495 0.20 -20.89 6.16
C LEU A 495 -0.99 -20.39 7.01
N THR A 496 -1.26 -19.09 7.01
CA THR A 496 -2.37 -18.50 7.78
C THR A 496 -3.73 -18.97 7.28
N ALA A 497 -3.91 -19.15 5.97
CA ALA A 497 -5.11 -19.73 5.39
C ALA A 497 -5.29 -21.21 5.79
N GLY A 498 -4.21 -22.00 5.77
CA GLY A 498 -4.20 -23.40 6.23
C GLY A 498 -4.60 -23.51 7.70
N ILE A 499 -3.98 -22.73 8.58
CA ILE A 499 -4.33 -22.68 10.02
C ILE A 499 -5.81 -22.27 10.19
N SER A 500 -6.28 -21.27 9.46
CA SER A 500 -7.66 -20.81 9.51
C SER A 500 -8.66 -21.89 9.12
N THR A 501 -8.37 -22.69 8.09
CA THR A 501 -9.22 -23.80 7.65
C THR A 501 -9.20 -24.96 8.63
N TRP A 502 -8.03 -25.31 9.15
CA TRP A 502 -7.87 -26.37 10.16
C TRP A 502 -8.66 -26.06 11.44
N VAL A 503 -8.49 -24.85 12.00
CA VAL A 503 -9.25 -24.42 13.17
C VAL A 503 -10.77 -24.36 12.88
N GLY A 504 -11.15 -23.99 11.67
CA GLY A 504 -12.55 -23.97 11.25
C GLY A 504 -13.19 -25.37 11.25
N ARG A 505 -12.45 -26.38 10.76
CA ARG A 505 -12.90 -27.79 10.76
C ARG A 505 -12.97 -28.36 12.18
N ALA A 506 -11.97 -28.09 13.02
CA ALA A 506 -11.97 -28.54 14.41
C ALA A 506 -13.18 -28.00 15.20
N ARG A 507 -13.62 -26.76 14.92
CA ARG A 507 -14.81 -26.17 15.55
C ARG A 507 -16.13 -26.73 15.03
N GLN A 508 -16.19 -27.20 13.77
CA GLN A 508 -17.38 -27.86 13.22
C GLN A 508 -17.58 -29.27 13.77
N GLY A 509 -16.48 -29.97 14.10
CA GLY A 509 -16.53 -31.29 14.75
C GLY A 509 -16.96 -31.27 16.22
N MET A 510 -17.10 -30.07 16.82
CA MET A 510 -17.61 -29.87 18.20
C MET A 510 -19.09 -29.41 18.21
N ARG A 511 -19.79 -29.41 17.08
CA ARG A 511 -21.23 -29.24 16.94
C ARG A 511 -21.87 -30.60 16.66
#